data_1c9601f4b5a988673856ef2deae910df
#
_entry.id   1c9601f4b5a988673856ef2deae910df
#
_cell.length_a   1.000
_cell.length_b   1.000
_cell.length_c   1.000
_cell.angle_alpha   90.00
_cell.angle_beta   90.00
_cell.angle_gamma   90.00
#
_symmetry.space_group_name_H-M   'P 1'
#
loop_
_entity.id
_entity.type
_entity.pdbx_description
1 polymer ?
#
loop_
_entity_poly.entity_id
_entity_poly.type
_entity_poly.pdbx_seq_one_letter_code
_entity_poly.pdbx_strand_id
1 'polypeptide(L)'
;MNQILQAVQTKLSEVPGINYIDENTGQLDNYSPNYPVKWPCVLLDIRDARFSDLGMDKSRQPMQRQIGEFNLEVRVANLKLTNSSAKAPTQQKEKAASIWELIEEIHKELHGWRPNSMSGALIRRTINRVMRDDGVQEYAIIYSSDVQNV
;
A
#
# COMPACT_ATOMS: atom_id res chain seq x y z
N MET A 1 -3.37 3.37 14.30
CA MET A 1 -3.36 2.78 12.94
C MET A 1 -4.06 3.68 11.89
N ASN A 2 -5.23 4.21 12.17
CA ASN A 2 -5.92 5.11 11.24
C ASN A 2 -5.06 6.30 10.79
N GLN A 3 -4.35 6.94 11.71
CA GLN A 3 -3.45 8.05 11.38
C GLN A 3 -2.30 7.63 10.46
N ILE A 4 -1.82 6.39 10.60
CA ILE A 4 -0.78 5.83 9.73
C ILE A 4 -1.33 5.65 8.32
N LEU A 5 -2.51 5.06 8.18
CA LEU A 5 -3.16 4.89 6.87
C LEU A 5 -3.41 6.23 6.19
N GLN A 6 -3.92 7.20 6.92
CA GLN A 6 -4.15 8.54 6.39
C GLN A 6 -2.85 9.23 5.95
N ALA A 7 -1.78 9.10 6.74
CA ALA A 7 -0.48 9.66 6.40
C ALA A 7 0.10 9.02 5.14
N VAL A 8 -0.02 7.70 5.00
CA VAL A 8 0.43 6.96 3.81
C VAL A 8 -0.39 7.37 2.59
N GLN A 9 -1.72 7.47 2.74
CA GLN A 9 -2.61 7.93 1.65
C GLN A 9 -2.22 9.33 1.16
N THR A 10 -2.00 10.25 2.09
CA THR A 10 -1.57 11.62 1.76
C THR A 10 -0.20 11.62 1.06
N LYS A 11 0.75 10.83 1.57
CA LYS A 11 2.09 10.72 0.98
C LYS A 11 2.02 10.18 -0.45
N LEU A 12 1.25 9.14 -0.69
CA LEU A 12 1.09 8.54 -2.01
C LEU A 12 0.29 9.41 -2.98
N SER A 13 -0.53 10.32 -2.48
CA SER A 13 -1.25 11.27 -3.35
C SER A 13 -0.30 12.21 -4.11
N GLU A 14 0.94 12.35 -3.66
CA GLU A 14 1.98 13.11 -4.32
C GLU A 14 2.62 12.37 -5.50
N VAL A 15 2.41 11.05 -5.60
CA VAL A 15 2.97 10.23 -6.68
C VAL A 15 2.15 10.44 -7.97
N PRO A 16 2.76 10.94 -9.06
CA PRO A 16 2.05 11.08 -10.31
C PRO A 16 1.68 9.71 -10.89
N GLY A 17 0.54 9.62 -11.54
CA GLY A 17 0.08 8.42 -12.21
C GLY A 17 -0.83 7.52 -11.37
N ILE A 18 -0.99 7.76 -10.08
CA ILE A 18 -1.99 7.08 -9.25
C ILE A 18 -3.31 7.85 -9.35
N ASN A 19 -4.35 7.19 -9.83
CA ASN A 19 -5.66 7.81 -10.06
C ASN A 19 -6.70 7.47 -9.00
N TYR A 20 -6.39 6.54 -8.09
CA TYR A 20 -7.26 6.14 -7.00
C TYR A 20 -6.42 5.58 -5.85
N ILE A 21 -6.59 6.13 -4.65
CA ILE A 21 -5.94 5.66 -3.43
C ILE A 21 -6.98 5.58 -2.32
N ASP A 22 -7.17 4.40 -1.74
CA ASP A 22 -8.14 4.22 -0.66
C ASP A 22 -7.75 3.04 0.23
N GLU A 23 -8.46 2.86 1.35
CA GLU A 23 -8.38 1.62 2.10
C GLU A 23 -8.92 0.46 1.27
N ASN A 24 -8.34 -0.72 1.49
CA ASN A 24 -8.78 -1.93 0.82
C ASN A 24 -10.06 -2.46 1.45
N THR A 25 -11.15 -2.32 0.74
CA THR A 25 -12.47 -2.85 1.13
C THR A 25 -12.97 -3.92 0.15
N GLY A 26 -12.08 -4.50 -0.64
CA GLY A 26 -12.40 -5.49 -1.67
C GLY A 26 -12.84 -4.89 -3.01
N GLN A 27 -12.55 -3.63 -3.27
CA GLN A 27 -12.99 -2.92 -4.48
C GLN A 27 -12.55 -3.60 -5.77
N LEU A 28 -11.38 -4.26 -5.78
CA LEU A 28 -10.85 -4.91 -6.97
C LEU A 28 -11.65 -6.15 -7.37
N ASP A 29 -12.27 -6.81 -6.40
CA ASP A 29 -13.09 -8.01 -6.66
C ASP A 29 -14.54 -7.64 -7.01
N ASN A 30 -14.97 -6.43 -6.69
CA ASN A 30 -16.33 -5.97 -6.87
C ASN A 30 -16.40 -4.64 -7.64
N TYR A 31 -15.42 -4.35 -8.49
CA TYR A 31 -15.45 -3.10 -9.24
C TYR A 31 -16.63 -3.09 -10.23
N SER A 32 -17.43 -2.06 -10.13
CA SER A 32 -18.62 -1.84 -10.92
C SER A 32 -18.94 -0.34 -10.91
N PRO A 33 -19.98 0.13 -11.60
CA PRO A 33 -20.41 1.53 -11.45
C PRO A 33 -20.74 1.93 -10.02
N ASN A 34 -21.12 0.98 -9.16
CA ASN A 34 -21.39 1.21 -7.74
C ASN A 34 -20.12 1.24 -6.87
N TYR A 35 -19.00 0.69 -7.37
CA TYR A 35 -17.70 0.70 -6.74
C TYR A 35 -16.67 1.20 -7.76
N PRO A 36 -16.69 2.49 -8.09
CA PRO A 36 -15.84 3.03 -9.14
C PRO A 36 -14.38 3.04 -8.68
N VAL A 37 -13.56 2.25 -9.34
CA VAL A 37 -12.11 2.28 -9.22
C VAL A 37 -11.53 2.93 -10.47
N LYS A 38 -10.67 3.91 -10.28
CA LYS A 38 -9.90 4.50 -11.39
C LYS A 38 -8.53 3.81 -11.48
N TRP A 39 -8.05 3.60 -12.66
CA TRP A 39 -6.78 2.90 -12.93
C TRP A 39 -5.67 3.88 -13.29
N PRO A 40 -4.42 3.67 -12.84
CA PRO A 40 -3.99 2.71 -11.82
C PRO A 40 -4.50 3.08 -10.43
N CYS A 41 -4.67 2.07 -9.58
CA CYS A 41 -5.11 2.30 -8.21
C CYS A 41 -4.14 1.71 -7.19
N VAL A 42 -4.20 2.27 -5.98
CA VAL A 42 -3.47 1.79 -4.82
C VAL A 42 -4.46 1.60 -3.68
N LEU A 43 -4.47 0.42 -3.07
CA LEU A 43 -5.31 0.10 -1.93
C LEU A 43 -4.45 -0.23 -0.72
N LEU A 44 -4.78 0.35 0.42
CA LEU A 44 -3.99 0.31 1.64
C LEU A 44 -4.73 -0.48 2.73
N ASP A 45 -3.99 -1.29 3.48
CA ASP A 45 -4.53 -1.98 4.64
C ASP A 45 -3.43 -2.25 5.67
N ILE A 46 -3.79 -2.27 6.93
CA ILE A 46 -2.95 -2.87 7.98
C ILE A 46 -3.30 -4.35 8.03
N ARG A 47 -2.44 -5.15 7.46
CA ARG A 47 -2.66 -6.59 7.32
C ARG A 47 -2.68 -7.31 8.65
N ASP A 48 -1.73 -6.98 9.52
CA ASP A 48 -1.61 -7.52 10.86
C ASP A 48 -0.76 -6.59 11.73
N ALA A 49 -0.92 -6.74 13.03
CA ALA A 49 -0.08 -6.07 14.01
C ALA A 49 0.07 -6.96 15.25
N ARG A 50 1.23 -6.90 15.88
CA ARG A 50 1.55 -7.62 17.11
C ARG A 50 1.98 -6.63 18.16
N PHE A 51 1.51 -6.82 19.38
CA PHE A 51 1.75 -5.88 20.47
C PHE A 51 2.39 -6.58 21.66
N SER A 52 3.28 -5.84 22.32
CA SER A 52 3.90 -6.22 23.59
C SER A 52 3.62 -5.14 24.64
N ASP A 53 3.48 -5.56 25.89
CA ASP A 53 3.18 -4.66 26.98
C ASP A 53 4.43 -3.87 27.42
N LEU A 54 4.27 -2.56 27.60
CA LEU A 54 5.30 -1.65 28.11
C LEU A 54 5.13 -1.33 29.60
N GLY A 55 3.97 -1.66 30.17
CA GLY A 55 3.62 -1.27 31.52
C GLY A 55 2.70 -0.07 31.59
N MET A 56 2.52 0.48 32.78
CA MET A 56 1.49 1.48 33.08
C MET A 56 2.04 2.90 33.06
N ASP A 57 1.30 3.80 32.40
CA ASP A 57 1.48 5.24 32.46
C ASP A 57 0.15 5.90 32.81
N LYS A 58 0.04 6.38 34.08
CA LYS A 58 -1.21 6.94 34.60
C LYS A 58 -1.59 8.28 33.94
N SER A 59 -0.67 8.91 33.23
CA SER A 59 -0.91 10.19 32.54
C SER A 59 -1.55 10.02 31.16
N ARG A 60 -1.75 8.79 30.70
CA ARG A 60 -2.21 8.50 29.34
C ARG A 60 -3.43 7.60 29.30
N GLN A 61 -4.11 7.57 28.17
CA GLN A 61 -5.21 6.68 27.89
C GLN A 61 -4.93 5.90 26.59
N PRO A 62 -4.99 4.55 26.62
CA PRO A 62 -5.14 3.71 27.82
C PRO A 62 -3.92 3.84 28.73
N MET A 63 -4.11 3.65 30.03
CA MET A 63 -3.00 3.71 31.00
C MET A 63 -2.00 2.57 30.79
N GLN A 64 -2.48 1.39 30.44
CA GLN A 64 -1.61 0.27 30.07
C GLN A 64 -1.09 0.51 28.65
N ARG A 65 0.20 0.72 28.53
CA ARG A 65 0.86 1.11 27.27
C ARG A 65 1.46 -0.08 26.55
N GLN A 66 1.52 -0.01 25.24
CA GLN A 66 2.04 -1.08 24.39
C GLN A 66 3.04 -0.54 23.38
N ILE A 67 3.91 -1.40 22.93
CA ILE A 67 4.70 -1.26 21.70
C ILE A 67 4.19 -2.30 20.71
N GLY A 68 4.16 -1.95 19.45
CA GLY A 68 3.67 -2.84 18.40
C GLY A 68 4.54 -2.86 17.16
N GLU A 69 4.48 -3.97 16.45
CA GLU A 69 4.97 -4.10 15.10
C GLU A 69 3.78 -4.31 14.17
N PHE A 70 3.79 -3.69 13.00
CA PHE A 70 2.69 -3.83 12.04
C PHE A 70 3.19 -4.03 10.62
N ASN A 71 2.35 -4.68 9.82
CA ASN A 71 2.55 -4.84 8.39
C ASN A 71 1.51 -4.03 7.63
N LEU A 72 1.99 -3.04 6.88
CA LEU A 72 1.19 -2.28 5.94
C LEU A 72 1.20 -3.02 4.60
N GLU A 73 0.02 -3.35 4.08
CA GLU A 73 -0.12 -3.86 2.73
C GLU A 73 -0.46 -2.72 1.77
N VAL A 74 0.33 -2.60 0.73
CA VAL A 74 0.10 -1.67 -0.38
C VAL A 74 -0.19 -2.51 -1.62
N ARG A 75 -1.44 -2.53 -2.07
CA ARG A 75 -1.82 -3.21 -3.30
C ARG A 75 -1.81 -2.22 -4.44
N VAL A 76 -1.05 -2.54 -5.47
CA VAL A 76 -0.94 -1.73 -6.69
C VAL A 76 -1.58 -2.52 -7.81
N ALA A 77 -2.54 -1.93 -8.50
CA ALA A 77 -3.27 -2.60 -9.56
C ALA A 77 -3.50 -1.68 -10.76
N ASN A 78 -3.45 -2.28 -11.94
CA ASN A 78 -3.76 -1.59 -13.18
C ASN A 78 -4.42 -2.56 -14.17
N LEU A 79 -5.21 -2.04 -15.08
CA LEU A 79 -5.72 -2.82 -16.21
C LEU A 79 -4.58 -3.09 -17.20
N LYS A 80 -4.36 -4.35 -17.51
CA LYS A 80 -3.37 -4.77 -18.51
C LYS A 80 -4.06 -4.95 -19.86
N LEU A 81 -4.26 -3.84 -20.55
CA LEU A 81 -4.94 -3.82 -21.86
C LEU A 81 -3.95 -3.90 -23.04
N THR A 82 -2.64 -4.00 -22.76
CA THR A 82 -1.60 -3.95 -23.79
C THR A 82 -0.77 -5.23 -23.81
N ASN A 83 -0.24 -5.54 -25.00
CA ASN A 83 0.61 -6.69 -25.20
C ASN A 83 2.03 -6.40 -24.68
N SER A 84 2.50 -7.22 -23.72
CA SER A 84 3.86 -7.12 -23.14
C SER A 84 4.85 -8.16 -23.71
N SER A 85 4.46 -8.89 -24.77
CA SER A 85 5.33 -9.85 -25.43
C SER A 85 6.62 -9.21 -25.94
N ALA A 86 7.71 -9.97 -25.94
CA ALA A 86 9.01 -9.50 -26.47
C ALA A 86 8.94 -9.04 -27.93
N LYS A 87 7.96 -9.56 -28.70
CA LYS A 87 7.71 -9.20 -30.10
C LYS A 87 6.62 -8.15 -30.30
N ALA A 88 6.06 -7.63 -29.21
CA ALA A 88 5.06 -6.57 -29.26
C ALA A 88 5.67 -5.23 -29.70
N PRO A 89 4.87 -4.32 -30.31
CA PRO A 89 5.32 -2.96 -30.56
C PRO A 89 5.83 -2.28 -29.28
N THR A 90 6.89 -1.46 -29.40
CA THR A 90 7.55 -0.81 -28.26
C THR A 90 6.59 -0.03 -27.37
N GLN A 91 5.65 0.73 -27.97
CA GLN A 91 4.66 1.49 -27.20
C GLN A 91 3.77 0.62 -26.32
N GLN A 92 3.37 -0.56 -26.80
CA GLN A 92 2.57 -1.50 -26.00
C GLN A 92 3.38 -2.11 -24.86
N LYS A 93 4.66 -2.42 -25.10
CA LYS A 93 5.57 -2.93 -24.07
C LYS A 93 5.82 -1.89 -22.98
N GLU A 94 6.05 -0.65 -23.36
CA GLU A 94 6.25 0.46 -22.43
C GLU A 94 5.04 0.68 -21.54
N LYS A 95 3.84 0.70 -22.10
CA LYS A 95 2.59 0.80 -21.34
C LYS A 95 2.39 -0.38 -20.38
N ALA A 96 2.70 -1.59 -20.81
CA ALA A 96 2.58 -2.79 -19.99
C ALA A 96 3.60 -2.81 -18.84
N ALA A 97 4.75 -2.16 -18.99
CA ALA A 97 5.77 -2.05 -17.96
C ALA A 97 5.46 -0.97 -16.90
N SER A 98 4.47 -0.13 -17.11
CA SER A 98 4.20 1.05 -16.27
C SER A 98 3.88 0.72 -14.81
N ILE A 99 3.33 -0.47 -14.51
CA ILE A 99 3.06 -0.88 -13.12
C ILE A 99 4.34 -1.03 -12.31
N TRP A 100 5.43 -1.49 -12.91
CA TRP A 100 6.71 -1.60 -12.24
C TRP A 100 7.33 -0.24 -11.95
N GLU A 101 7.18 0.70 -12.87
CA GLU A 101 7.59 2.09 -12.68
C GLU A 101 6.81 2.72 -11.52
N LEU A 102 5.50 2.47 -11.45
CA LEU A 102 4.66 2.94 -10.37
C LEU A 102 5.07 2.35 -9.02
N ILE A 103 5.36 1.05 -8.98
CA ILE A 103 5.86 0.36 -7.78
C ILE A 103 7.18 0.98 -7.30
N GLU A 104 8.08 1.32 -8.23
CA GLU A 104 9.35 1.98 -7.88
C GLU A 104 9.13 3.40 -7.35
N GLU A 105 8.22 4.17 -7.92
CA GLU A 105 7.89 5.51 -7.41
C GLU A 105 7.26 5.45 -6.00
N ILE A 106 6.37 4.49 -5.76
CA ILE A 106 5.81 4.24 -4.43
C ILE A 106 6.93 3.86 -3.45
N HIS A 107 7.86 3.02 -3.86
CA HIS A 107 8.98 2.61 -3.03
C HIS A 107 9.86 3.79 -2.61
N LYS A 108 10.16 4.71 -3.52
CA LYS A 108 10.92 5.91 -3.22
C LYS A 108 10.25 6.79 -2.15
N GLU A 109 8.92 6.85 -2.17
CA GLU A 109 8.17 7.65 -1.21
C GLU A 109 8.03 6.98 0.16
N LEU A 110 7.86 5.66 0.20
CA LEU A 110 7.51 4.94 1.44
C LEU A 110 8.71 4.35 2.16
N HIS A 111 9.70 3.80 1.44
CA HIS A 111 10.81 3.09 2.08
C HIS A 111 11.70 4.05 2.86
N GLY A 112 11.86 3.78 4.16
CA GLY A 112 12.63 4.62 5.05
C GLY A 112 11.88 5.85 5.60
N TRP A 113 10.65 6.09 5.16
CA TRP A 113 9.83 7.21 5.62
C TRP A 113 9.03 6.83 6.88
N ARG A 114 8.86 7.79 7.77
CA ARG A 114 8.07 7.64 9.01
C ARG A 114 6.70 8.29 8.83
N PRO A 115 5.60 7.53 8.95
CA PRO A 115 4.26 8.09 8.83
C PRO A 115 3.91 9.12 9.91
N ASN A 116 4.37 8.92 11.13
CA ASN A 116 4.19 9.88 12.23
C ASN A 116 5.32 9.76 13.27
N SER A 117 5.27 10.59 14.32
CA SER A 117 6.30 10.61 15.37
C SER A 117 6.30 9.36 16.25
N MET A 118 5.19 8.60 16.28
CA MET A 118 5.04 7.39 17.09
C MET A 118 5.36 6.10 16.34
N SER A 119 5.62 6.19 15.04
CA SER A 119 5.99 5.06 14.21
C SER A 119 7.46 5.08 13.83
N GLY A 120 8.01 3.90 13.55
CA GLY A 120 9.31 3.76 12.90
C GLY A 120 9.22 4.02 11.39
N ALA A 121 10.35 3.86 10.72
CA ALA A 121 10.43 3.92 9.27
C ALA A 121 9.76 2.69 8.63
N LEU A 122 9.07 2.89 7.54
CA LEU A 122 8.53 1.80 6.73
C LEU A 122 9.65 1.10 5.97
N ILE A 123 9.72 -0.22 6.07
CA ILE A 123 10.71 -1.04 5.40
C ILE A 123 10.00 -2.07 4.54
N ARG A 124 10.24 -2.04 3.23
CA ARG A 124 9.68 -3.03 2.30
C ARG A 124 10.22 -4.43 2.60
N ARG A 125 9.32 -5.40 2.74
CA ARG A 125 9.67 -6.80 3.04
C ARG A 125 9.44 -7.72 1.86
N THR A 126 8.29 -7.61 1.21
CA THR A 126 7.92 -8.50 0.10
C THR A 126 7.16 -7.77 -0.98
N ILE A 127 7.25 -8.30 -2.19
CA ILE A 127 6.36 -8.01 -3.31
C ILE A 127 5.82 -9.36 -3.78
N ASN A 128 4.50 -9.51 -3.82
CA ASN A 128 3.84 -10.72 -4.27
C ASN A 128 2.83 -10.40 -5.35
N ARG A 129 2.87 -11.18 -6.42
CA ARG A 129 1.84 -11.09 -7.45
C ARG A 129 0.55 -11.71 -6.95
N VAL A 130 -0.56 -11.02 -7.19
CA VAL A 130 -1.90 -11.58 -7.01
C VAL A 130 -2.41 -12.00 -8.39
N MET A 131 -2.58 -13.31 -8.59
CA MET A 131 -3.05 -13.84 -9.87
C MET A 131 -4.53 -13.54 -10.05
N ARG A 132 -4.86 -12.96 -11.20
CA ARG A 132 -6.24 -12.61 -11.58
C ARG A 132 -6.50 -13.03 -13.02
N ASP A 133 -7.76 -13.34 -13.31
CA ASP A 133 -8.24 -13.73 -14.64
C ASP A 133 -9.12 -12.66 -15.32
N ASP A 134 -9.25 -11.49 -14.71
CA ASP A 134 -10.11 -10.40 -15.14
C ASP A 134 -9.38 -9.29 -15.91
N GLY A 135 -8.13 -9.52 -16.32
CA GLY A 135 -7.31 -8.55 -17.03
C GLY A 135 -6.67 -7.48 -16.13
N VAL A 136 -6.83 -7.57 -14.82
CA VAL A 136 -6.18 -6.70 -13.86
C VAL A 136 -4.81 -7.27 -13.48
N GLN A 137 -3.78 -6.45 -13.52
CA GLN A 137 -2.46 -6.78 -12.98
C GLN A 137 -2.36 -6.21 -11.58
N GLU A 138 -2.11 -7.06 -10.60
CA GLU A 138 -2.11 -6.70 -9.18
C GLU A 138 -0.88 -7.23 -8.46
N TYR A 139 -0.27 -6.38 -7.63
CA TYR A 139 0.83 -6.74 -6.74
C TYR A 139 0.52 -6.28 -5.31
N ALA A 140 0.78 -7.17 -4.35
CA ALA A 140 0.70 -6.86 -2.93
C ALA A 140 2.12 -6.64 -2.39
N ILE A 141 2.37 -5.46 -1.85
CA ILE A 141 3.67 -5.06 -1.31
C ILE A 141 3.51 -4.90 0.20
N ILE A 142 4.37 -5.56 0.96
CA ILE A 142 4.36 -5.48 2.42
C ILE A 142 5.50 -4.58 2.89
N TYR A 143 5.13 -3.54 3.64
CA TYR A 143 6.04 -2.70 4.41
C TYR A 143 5.82 -2.98 5.90
N SER A 144 6.89 -3.18 6.65
CA SER A 144 6.80 -3.34 8.11
C SER A 144 7.34 -2.11 8.82
N SER A 145 6.79 -1.84 9.99
CA SER A 145 7.28 -0.81 10.90
C SER A 145 6.81 -1.10 12.32
N ASP A 146 7.20 -0.25 13.25
CA ASP A 146 6.77 -0.31 14.63
C ASP A 146 5.95 0.91 15.03
N VAL A 147 5.18 0.78 16.09
CA VAL A 147 4.48 1.88 16.75
C VAL A 147 4.75 1.83 18.23
N GLN A 148 4.92 2.99 18.84
CA GLN A 148 5.27 3.13 20.25
C GLN A 148 4.15 3.81 21.02
N ASN A 149 4.02 3.43 22.28
CA ASN A 149 3.08 4.06 23.22
C ASN A 149 1.61 4.05 22.75
N VAL A 150 1.19 2.97 22.19
CA VAL A 150 -0.21 2.78 21.75
C VAL A 150 -1.06 2.10 22.82
#